data_82a5091b194944df1c55d21b66920d78
#
_entry.id   82a5091b194944df1c55d21b66920d78
#
_cell.length_a   1.000
_cell.length_b   1.000
_cell.length_c   1.000
_cell.angle_alpha   90.00
_cell.angle_beta   90.00
_cell.angle_gamma   90.00
#
_symmetry.space_group_name_H-M   'P 1'
#
loop_
_entity.id
_entity.type
_entity.pdbx_description
1 polymer ?
#
loop_
_entity_poly.entity_id
_entity_poly.type
_entity_poly.pdbx_seq_one_letter_code
_entity_poly.pdbx_strand_id
1 'polypeptide(L)'
;MSRDNSNPKPLRPEIERMIRVDQAGEFGATRIYKGQLAVMGNRGPHSAEIAGMAEQEEGHRARFDAMMAERGVRPTALQPFWSIAGYALGAGTALLGPEAAMACTAAVEEEIDRHYSDQLDRLAETGYEPELTAMIEEFREDEREHRDAALAAGAERAPAYPVLSGLIRLGCRAAIKISERV
;
A
#
# COMPACT_ATOMS: atom_id res chain seq x y z
N MET A 1 18.19 -40.17 -17.99
CA MET A 1 17.18 -39.24 -17.42
C MET A 1 17.69 -38.75 -16.08
N SER A 2 18.45 -37.67 -16.08
CA SER A 2 18.93 -37.05 -14.84
C SER A 2 17.79 -36.21 -14.29
N ARG A 3 17.28 -36.55 -13.10
CA ARG A 3 16.37 -35.68 -12.37
C ARG A 3 17.21 -34.53 -11.85
N ASP A 4 17.01 -33.35 -12.43
CA ASP A 4 17.53 -32.11 -11.89
C ASP A 4 16.89 -31.90 -10.52
N ASN A 5 17.64 -32.25 -9.48
CA ASN A 5 17.23 -32.12 -8.09
C ASN A 5 17.74 -30.77 -7.54
N SER A 6 17.53 -29.71 -8.31
CA SER A 6 17.77 -28.36 -7.83
C SER A 6 16.69 -28.02 -6.79
N ASN A 7 17.00 -28.32 -5.55
CA ASN A 7 16.23 -27.80 -4.41
C ASN A 7 16.21 -26.27 -4.56
N PRO A 8 15.05 -25.60 -4.70
CA PRO A 8 15.01 -24.17 -4.89
C PRO A 8 15.82 -23.51 -3.79
N LYS A 9 16.73 -22.62 -4.20
CA LYS A 9 17.56 -21.89 -3.24
C LYS A 9 16.64 -21.13 -2.27
N PRO A 10 16.82 -21.26 -0.95
CA PRO A 10 15.95 -20.57 0.00
C PRO A 10 15.96 -19.07 -0.29
N LEU A 11 14.77 -18.47 -0.28
CA LEU A 11 14.59 -17.03 -0.48
C LEU A 11 15.38 -16.28 0.57
N ARG A 12 16.02 -15.18 0.19
CA ARG A 12 16.75 -14.35 1.15
C ARG A 12 15.77 -13.73 2.16
N PRO A 13 16.06 -13.72 3.46
CA PRO A 13 15.15 -13.17 4.48
C PRO A 13 14.74 -11.71 4.24
N GLU A 14 15.58 -10.96 3.55
CA GLU A 14 15.30 -9.59 3.15
C GLU A 14 14.18 -9.51 2.12
N ILE A 15 14.21 -10.38 1.09
CA ILE A 15 13.19 -10.45 0.05
C ILE A 15 11.85 -10.92 0.64
N GLU A 16 11.87 -11.92 1.53
CA GLU A 16 10.66 -12.34 2.24
C GLU A 16 10.01 -11.20 3.02
N ARG A 17 10.85 -10.36 3.63
CA ARG A 17 10.39 -9.19 4.39
C ARG A 17 9.80 -8.14 3.48
N MET A 18 10.45 -7.82 2.34
CA MET A 18 9.93 -6.88 1.35
C MET A 18 8.54 -7.31 0.90
N ILE A 19 8.38 -8.53 0.39
CA ILE A 19 7.10 -9.07 -0.08
C ILE A 19 6.02 -9.01 1.01
N ARG A 20 6.37 -9.35 2.26
CA ARG A 20 5.42 -9.31 3.39
C ARG A 20 4.95 -7.91 3.72
N VAL A 21 5.86 -6.94 3.72
CA VAL A 21 5.55 -5.54 4.03
C VAL A 21 4.72 -4.92 2.93
N ASP A 22 5.07 -5.19 1.68
CA ASP A 22 4.33 -4.68 0.53
C ASP A 22 2.89 -5.22 0.52
N GLN A 23 2.73 -6.53 0.68
CA GLN A 23 1.39 -7.13 0.81
C GLN A 23 0.59 -6.52 1.96
N ALA A 24 1.24 -6.21 3.09
CA ALA A 24 0.58 -5.57 4.22
C ALA A 24 0.18 -4.11 3.91
N GLY A 25 0.97 -3.40 3.11
CA GLY A 25 0.68 -2.07 2.60
C GLY A 25 -0.55 -2.06 1.71
N GLU A 26 -0.55 -2.88 0.66
CA GLU A 26 -1.69 -3.03 -0.26
C GLU A 26 -2.97 -3.46 0.47
N PHE A 27 -2.84 -4.42 1.39
CA PHE A 27 -3.97 -4.80 2.24
C PHE A 27 -4.49 -3.62 3.06
N GLY A 28 -3.60 -2.80 3.64
CA GLY A 28 -3.95 -1.59 4.38
C GLY A 28 -4.67 -0.56 3.52
N ALA A 29 -4.16 -0.29 2.31
CA ALA A 29 -4.75 0.62 1.33
C ALA A 29 -6.18 0.20 0.94
N THR A 30 -6.39 -1.09 0.61
CA THR A 30 -7.75 -1.60 0.34
C THR A 30 -8.72 -1.36 1.51
N ARG A 31 -8.23 -1.40 2.77
CA ARG A 31 -9.06 -1.14 3.97
C ARG A 31 -9.36 0.33 4.14
N ILE A 32 -8.40 1.22 3.86
CA ILE A 32 -8.59 2.67 3.89
C ILE A 32 -9.67 3.07 2.89
N TYR A 33 -9.55 2.66 1.63
CA TYR A 33 -10.54 2.96 0.60
C TYR A 33 -11.93 2.41 0.91
N LYS A 34 -12.02 1.19 1.45
CA LYS A 34 -13.31 0.64 1.94
C LYS A 34 -13.92 1.49 3.05
N GLY A 35 -13.12 2.02 3.96
CA GLY A 35 -13.57 2.93 5.01
C GLY A 35 -14.07 4.26 4.45
N GLN A 36 -13.35 4.85 3.50
CA GLN A 36 -13.76 6.08 2.81
C GLN A 36 -15.10 5.90 2.09
N LEU A 37 -15.21 4.86 1.26
CA LEU A 37 -16.44 4.57 0.51
C LEU A 37 -17.65 4.24 1.40
N ALA A 38 -17.43 3.62 2.56
CA ALA A 38 -18.49 3.34 3.51
C ALA A 38 -19.16 4.61 4.05
N VAL A 39 -18.39 5.71 4.15
CA VAL A 39 -18.90 7.03 4.62
C VAL A 39 -19.41 7.86 3.44
N MET A 40 -18.63 7.93 2.34
CA MET A 40 -18.96 8.79 1.20
C MET A 40 -20.07 8.22 0.33
N GLY A 41 -20.27 6.90 0.37
CA GLY A 41 -21.18 6.21 -0.53
C GLY A 41 -20.68 6.23 -1.98
N ASN A 42 -21.56 5.90 -2.92
CA ASN A 42 -21.23 5.81 -4.35
C ASN A 42 -21.60 7.06 -5.18
N ARG A 43 -22.10 8.11 -4.56
CA ARG A 43 -22.55 9.36 -5.21
C ARG A 43 -21.92 10.62 -4.63
N GLY A 44 -21.03 10.47 -3.65
CA GLY A 44 -20.31 11.60 -3.04
C GLY A 44 -19.27 12.17 -4.01
N PRO A 45 -18.83 13.42 -3.78
CA PRO A 45 -17.67 13.95 -4.48
C PRO A 45 -16.48 12.98 -4.39
N HIS A 46 -15.79 12.74 -5.50
CA HIS A 46 -14.63 11.84 -5.61
C HIS A 46 -14.89 10.34 -5.31
N SER A 47 -16.14 9.91 -5.04
CA SER A 47 -16.42 8.49 -4.77
C SER A 47 -16.06 7.58 -5.93
N ALA A 48 -16.25 8.03 -7.18
CA ALA A 48 -15.87 7.25 -8.36
C ALA A 48 -14.36 7.09 -8.51
N GLU A 49 -13.59 8.14 -8.20
CA GLU A 49 -12.12 8.12 -8.20
C GLU A 49 -11.60 7.14 -7.12
N ILE A 50 -12.09 7.27 -5.89
CA ILE A 50 -11.73 6.37 -4.79
C ILE A 50 -12.14 4.92 -5.09
N ALA A 51 -13.27 4.69 -5.75
CA ALA A 51 -13.67 3.34 -6.14
C ALA A 51 -12.74 2.74 -7.21
N GLY A 52 -12.28 3.54 -8.16
CA GLY A 52 -11.29 3.12 -9.16
C GLY A 52 -9.97 2.76 -8.52
N MET A 53 -9.44 3.62 -7.63
CA MET A 53 -8.23 3.33 -6.85
C MET A 53 -8.40 2.06 -6.01
N ALA A 54 -9.52 1.90 -5.31
CA ALA A 54 -9.81 0.71 -4.51
C ALA A 54 -9.80 -0.60 -5.33
N GLU A 55 -10.26 -0.57 -6.58
CA GLU A 55 -10.22 -1.72 -7.50
C GLU A 55 -8.79 -2.04 -7.91
N GLN A 56 -7.98 -1.02 -8.19
CA GLN A 56 -6.57 -1.16 -8.55
C GLN A 56 -5.76 -1.75 -7.39
N GLU A 57 -5.97 -1.26 -6.16
CA GLU A 57 -5.35 -1.81 -4.95
C GLU A 57 -5.71 -3.28 -4.67
N GLU A 58 -6.93 -3.69 -4.94
CA GLU A 58 -7.31 -5.11 -4.86
C GLU A 58 -6.51 -5.94 -5.88
N GLY A 59 -6.19 -5.36 -7.05
CA GLY A 59 -5.31 -5.96 -8.06
C GLY A 59 -3.87 -6.09 -7.56
N HIS A 60 -3.29 -5.02 -7.00
CA HIS A 60 -1.95 -5.01 -6.42
C HIS A 60 -1.83 -6.05 -5.30
N ARG A 61 -2.76 -6.02 -4.35
CA ARG A 61 -2.83 -6.99 -3.26
C ARG A 61 -2.89 -8.43 -3.77
N ALA A 62 -3.73 -8.72 -4.78
CA ALA A 62 -3.86 -10.06 -5.33
C ALA A 62 -2.55 -10.57 -5.95
N ARG A 63 -1.76 -9.70 -6.59
CA ARG A 63 -0.46 -10.05 -7.15
C ARG A 63 0.56 -10.36 -6.05
N PHE A 64 0.60 -9.58 -4.97
CA PHE A 64 1.44 -9.90 -3.81
C PHE A 64 0.97 -11.17 -3.09
N ASP A 65 -0.33 -11.39 -2.94
CA ASP A 65 -0.88 -12.64 -2.37
C ASP A 65 -0.43 -13.87 -3.19
N ALA A 66 -0.45 -13.78 -4.53
CA ALA A 66 0.02 -14.84 -5.42
C ALA A 66 1.53 -15.08 -5.26
N MET A 67 2.35 -14.03 -5.26
CA MET A 67 3.81 -14.11 -5.05
C MET A 67 4.15 -14.71 -3.69
N MET A 68 3.42 -14.35 -2.63
CA MET A 68 3.59 -14.94 -1.31
C MET A 68 3.29 -16.43 -1.29
N ALA A 69 2.19 -16.84 -1.93
CA ALA A 69 1.80 -18.25 -2.03
C ALA A 69 2.87 -19.06 -2.79
N GLU A 70 3.37 -18.54 -3.91
CA GLU A 70 4.40 -19.18 -4.72
C GLU A 70 5.74 -19.31 -3.98
N ARG A 71 6.14 -18.27 -3.26
CA ARG A 71 7.45 -18.21 -2.58
C ARG A 71 7.41 -18.71 -1.14
N GLY A 72 6.25 -19.13 -0.62
CA GLY A 72 6.07 -19.63 0.74
C GLY A 72 6.24 -18.56 1.82
N VAL A 73 6.03 -17.29 1.48
CA VAL A 73 6.08 -16.15 2.42
C VAL A 73 4.78 -16.08 3.21
N ARG A 74 4.86 -15.84 4.51
CA ARG A 74 3.68 -15.70 5.38
C ARG A 74 3.29 -14.22 5.53
N PRO A 75 1.97 -13.92 5.57
CA PRO A 75 1.51 -12.57 5.88
C PRO A 75 1.94 -12.15 7.29
N THR A 76 1.98 -10.83 7.52
CA THR A 76 2.24 -10.29 8.86
C THR A 76 1.18 -10.74 9.85
N ALA A 77 1.59 -11.07 11.07
CA ALA A 77 0.68 -11.39 12.16
C ALA A 77 -0.23 -10.21 12.56
N LEU A 78 0.12 -8.99 12.15
CA LEU A 78 -0.63 -7.77 12.42
C LEU A 78 -1.75 -7.49 11.40
N GLN A 79 -1.95 -8.33 10.40
CA GLN A 79 -2.98 -8.13 9.37
C GLN A 79 -4.39 -7.86 9.94
N PRO A 80 -4.87 -8.54 11.02
CA PRO A 80 -6.15 -8.21 11.63
C PRO A 80 -6.20 -6.78 12.23
N PHE A 81 -5.09 -6.33 12.80
CA PHE A 81 -4.96 -4.97 13.33
C PHE A 81 -4.98 -3.94 12.19
N TRP A 82 -4.20 -4.16 11.12
CA TRP A 82 -4.20 -3.28 9.96
C TRP A 82 -5.55 -3.20 9.25
N SER A 83 -6.33 -4.30 9.29
CA SER A 83 -7.70 -4.30 8.76
C SER A 83 -8.60 -3.28 9.48
N ILE A 84 -8.52 -3.22 10.81
CA ILE A 84 -9.33 -2.30 11.63
C ILE A 84 -8.77 -0.88 11.53
N ALA A 85 -7.46 -0.71 11.67
CA ALA A 85 -6.81 0.59 11.65
C ALA A 85 -6.98 1.31 10.29
N GLY A 86 -6.76 0.60 9.18
CA GLY A 86 -6.95 1.16 7.84
C GLY A 86 -8.40 1.56 7.59
N TYR A 87 -9.36 0.69 7.92
CA TYR A 87 -10.78 1.02 7.76
C TYR A 87 -11.19 2.24 8.62
N ALA A 88 -10.75 2.29 9.88
CA ALA A 88 -11.03 3.40 10.77
C ALA A 88 -10.40 4.72 10.30
N LEU A 89 -9.17 4.67 9.76
CA LEU A 89 -8.50 5.83 9.17
C LEU A 89 -9.28 6.35 7.96
N GLY A 90 -9.65 5.47 7.03
CA GLY A 90 -10.43 5.83 5.85
C GLY A 90 -11.79 6.43 6.21
N ALA A 91 -12.56 5.74 7.08
CA ALA A 91 -13.84 6.23 7.51
C ALA A 91 -13.74 7.57 8.31
N GLY A 92 -12.75 7.66 9.19
CA GLY A 92 -12.52 8.87 10.01
C GLY A 92 -12.18 10.09 9.15
N THR A 93 -11.31 9.94 8.16
CA THR A 93 -10.97 11.04 7.24
C THR A 93 -12.15 11.42 6.36
N ALA A 94 -12.91 10.45 5.85
CA ALA A 94 -14.12 10.72 5.06
C ALA A 94 -15.22 11.44 5.86
N LEU A 95 -15.34 11.19 7.17
CA LEU A 95 -16.24 11.94 8.06
C LEU A 95 -15.85 13.41 8.22
N LEU A 96 -14.58 13.76 8.02
CA LEU A 96 -14.10 15.15 8.02
C LEU A 96 -14.37 15.87 6.69
N GLY A 97 -14.79 15.14 5.66
CA GLY A 97 -15.13 15.65 4.34
C GLY A 97 -14.36 14.99 3.21
N PRO A 98 -14.81 15.18 1.95
CA PRO A 98 -14.19 14.54 0.78
C PRO A 98 -12.75 14.99 0.57
N GLU A 99 -12.42 16.25 0.82
CA GLU A 99 -11.05 16.75 0.72
C GLU A 99 -10.13 16.09 1.77
N ALA A 100 -10.65 15.78 2.97
CA ALA A 100 -9.88 15.08 4.00
C ALA A 100 -9.67 13.59 3.65
N ALA A 101 -10.63 12.96 2.99
CA ALA A 101 -10.44 11.62 2.42
C ALA A 101 -9.33 11.64 1.37
N MET A 102 -9.33 12.62 0.44
CA MET A 102 -8.27 12.79 -0.55
C MET A 102 -6.91 13.15 0.07
N ALA A 103 -6.91 13.93 1.16
CA ALA A 103 -5.68 14.21 1.90
C ALA A 103 -5.08 12.93 2.53
N CYS A 104 -5.94 12.02 2.97
CA CYS A 104 -5.52 10.72 3.46
C CYS A 104 -4.90 9.89 2.34
N THR A 105 -5.56 9.77 1.19
CA THR A 105 -5.03 9.11 0.00
C THR A 105 -3.67 9.69 -0.37
N ALA A 106 -3.57 11.00 -0.62
CA ALA A 106 -2.31 11.63 -1.02
C ALA A 106 -1.16 11.38 -0.02
N ALA A 107 -1.44 11.38 1.28
CA ALA A 107 -0.42 11.16 2.31
C ALA A 107 0.01 9.68 2.42
N VAL A 108 -0.88 8.74 2.18
CA VAL A 108 -0.59 7.30 2.16
C VAL A 108 0.26 6.97 0.94
N GLU A 109 -0.18 7.39 -0.26
CA GLU A 109 0.51 7.06 -1.50
C GLU A 109 1.90 7.72 -1.60
N GLU A 110 2.08 8.93 -1.03
CA GLU A 110 3.42 9.54 -0.90
C GLU A 110 4.39 8.66 -0.08
N GLU A 111 3.91 8.03 0.98
CA GLU A 111 4.75 7.14 1.81
C GLU A 111 4.99 5.79 1.15
N ILE A 112 4.02 5.27 0.39
CA ILE A 112 4.19 4.02 -0.38
C ILE A 112 5.16 4.25 -1.54
N ASP A 113 5.03 5.32 -2.33
CA ASP A 113 6.00 5.70 -3.38
C ASP A 113 7.43 5.77 -2.83
N ARG A 114 7.60 6.39 -1.65
CA ARG A 114 8.90 6.45 -1.02
C ARG A 114 9.41 5.08 -0.58
N HIS A 115 8.54 4.27 0.02
CA HIS A 115 8.88 2.90 0.45
C HIS A 115 9.31 2.04 -0.75
N TYR A 116 8.57 2.06 -1.84
CA TYR A 116 8.91 1.36 -3.07
C TYR A 116 10.22 1.86 -3.69
N SER A 117 10.47 3.18 -3.67
CA SER A 117 11.73 3.75 -4.14
C SER A 117 12.92 3.22 -3.32
N ASP A 118 12.81 3.23 -1.98
CA ASP A 118 13.84 2.69 -1.09
C ASP A 118 14.09 1.18 -1.32
N GLN A 119 13.06 0.41 -1.66
CA GLN A 119 13.18 -1.02 -1.98
C GLN A 119 13.85 -1.24 -3.32
N LEU A 120 13.51 -0.49 -4.35
CA LEU A 120 14.15 -0.59 -5.67
C LEU A 120 15.64 -0.30 -5.58
N ASP A 121 16.05 0.70 -4.81
CA ASP A 121 17.47 1.00 -4.56
C ASP A 121 18.18 -0.20 -3.92
N ARG A 122 17.58 -0.82 -2.91
CA ARG A 122 18.13 -2.03 -2.26
C ARG A 122 18.17 -3.24 -3.19
N LEU A 123 17.16 -3.44 -4.01
CA LEU A 123 17.14 -4.53 -5.00
C LEU A 123 18.24 -4.36 -6.04
N ALA A 124 18.51 -3.13 -6.48
CA ALA A 124 19.61 -2.83 -7.37
C ALA A 124 21.00 -3.14 -6.76
N GLU A 125 21.16 -2.91 -5.44
CA GLU A 125 22.42 -3.14 -4.74
C GLU A 125 22.66 -4.62 -4.38
N THR A 126 21.61 -5.33 -3.96
CA THR A 126 21.74 -6.63 -3.27
C THR A 126 21.54 -7.83 -4.17
N GLY A 127 21.06 -7.66 -5.40
CA GLY A 127 20.95 -8.73 -6.38
C GLY A 127 19.62 -8.78 -7.11
N TYR A 128 19.62 -9.61 -8.13
CA TYR A 128 18.62 -9.65 -9.17
C TYR A 128 17.35 -10.40 -8.73
N GLU A 129 16.26 -9.67 -8.55
CA GLU A 129 14.89 -10.16 -8.33
C GLU A 129 13.96 -9.54 -9.39
N PRO A 130 14.06 -9.94 -10.66
CA PRO A 130 13.45 -9.20 -11.78
C PRO A 130 11.93 -9.11 -11.69
N GLU A 131 11.28 -10.16 -11.22
CA GLU A 131 9.82 -10.20 -11.09
C GLU A 131 9.33 -9.23 -10.01
N LEU A 132 9.94 -9.25 -8.82
CA LEU A 132 9.61 -8.33 -7.74
C LEU A 132 9.94 -6.88 -8.12
N THR A 133 11.10 -6.66 -8.75
CA THR A 133 11.52 -5.32 -9.21
C THR A 133 10.51 -4.74 -10.21
N ALA A 134 10.13 -5.51 -11.24
CA ALA A 134 9.18 -5.05 -12.25
C ALA A 134 7.80 -4.75 -11.65
N MET A 135 7.34 -5.57 -10.69
CA MET A 135 6.07 -5.38 -10.02
C MET A 135 6.08 -4.11 -9.14
N ILE A 136 7.16 -3.88 -8.38
CA ILE A 136 7.30 -2.66 -7.56
C ILE A 136 7.41 -1.41 -8.44
N GLU A 137 8.13 -1.47 -9.57
CA GLU A 137 8.22 -0.34 -10.51
C GLU A 137 6.86 0.04 -11.08
N GLU A 138 6.06 -0.96 -11.50
CA GLU A 138 4.70 -0.76 -12.00
C GLU A 138 3.81 -0.14 -10.92
N PHE A 139 3.72 -0.75 -9.74
CA PHE A 139 2.85 -0.29 -8.66
C PHE A 139 3.25 1.11 -8.18
N ARG A 140 4.55 1.38 -8.04
CA ARG A 140 5.01 2.72 -7.68
C ARG A 140 4.51 3.81 -8.62
N GLU A 141 4.38 3.53 -9.92
CA GLU A 141 3.84 4.50 -10.86
C GLU A 141 2.34 4.70 -10.63
N ASP A 142 1.60 3.63 -10.38
CA ASP A 142 0.19 3.68 -10.02
C ASP A 142 -0.05 4.50 -8.73
N GLU A 143 0.80 4.33 -7.71
CA GLU A 143 0.71 5.12 -6.46
C GLU A 143 0.96 6.62 -6.67
N ARG A 144 1.83 6.96 -7.60
CA ARG A 144 2.05 8.34 -8.02
C ARG A 144 0.81 8.92 -8.70
N GLU A 145 0.17 8.14 -9.57
CA GLU A 145 -1.07 8.53 -10.22
C GLU A 145 -2.19 8.74 -9.19
N HIS A 146 -2.35 7.83 -8.21
CA HIS A 146 -3.31 7.97 -7.12
C HIS A 146 -3.06 9.23 -6.29
N ARG A 147 -1.81 9.47 -5.90
CA ARG A 147 -1.41 10.68 -5.17
C ARG A 147 -1.77 11.94 -5.95
N ASP A 148 -1.38 12.00 -7.21
CA ASP A 148 -1.56 13.17 -8.06
C ASP A 148 -3.05 13.44 -8.33
N ALA A 149 -3.85 12.39 -8.53
CA ALA A 149 -5.31 12.48 -8.64
C ALA A 149 -5.93 13.01 -7.34
N ALA A 150 -5.48 12.52 -6.18
CA ALA A 150 -5.96 13.01 -4.88
C ALA A 150 -5.62 14.49 -4.64
N LEU A 151 -4.43 14.93 -5.04
CA LEU A 151 -4.03 16.33 -4.97
C LEU A 151 -4.89 17.19 -5.91
N ALA A 152 -5.11 16.75 -7.15
CA ALA A 152 -5.98 17.40 -8.12
C ALA A 152 -7.44 17.50 -7.64
N ALA A 153 -7.93 16.50 -6.93
CA ALA A 153 -9.23 16.48 -6.28
C ALA A 153 -9.35 17.43 -5.08
N GLY A 154 -8.24 18.06 -4.68
CA GLY A 154 -8.21 19.11 -3.67
C GLY A 154 -7.86 18.64 -2.26
N ALA A 155 -7.05 17.61 -2.14
CA ALA A 155 -6.52 17.14 -0.86
C ALA A 155 -5.96 18.27 0.03
N GLU A 156 -5.28 19.25 -0.57
CA GLU A 156 -4.68 20.39 0.14
C GLU A 156 -5.71 21.35 0.74
N ARG A 157 -6.99 21.27 0.32
CA ARG A 157 -8.08 22.06 0.91
C ARG A 157 -8.69 21.40 2.15
N ALA A 158 -8.22 20.23 2.55
CA ALA A 158 -8.67 19.55 3.76
C ALA A 158 -8.43 20.41 5.02
N PRO A 159 -9.33 20.35 6.02
CA PRO A 159 -9.11 21.03 7.27
C PRO A 159 -7.79 20.63 7.92
N ALA A 160 -6.96 21.62 8.28
CA ALA A 160 -5.65 21.41 8.88
C ALA A 160 -4.74 20.44 8.08
N TYR A 161 -4.77 20.52 6.75
CA TYR A 161 -4.07 19.62 5.83
C TYR A 161 -2.62 19.28 6.24
N PRO A 162 -1.74 20.26 6.60
CA PRO A 162 -0.35 19.94 6.95
C PRO A 162 -0.23 19.05 8.20
N VAL A 163 -1.15 19.23 9.16
CA VAL A 163 -1.18 18.41 10.39
C VAL A 163 -1.76 17.04 10.10
N LEU A 164 -2.90 16.98 9.41
CA LEU A 164 -3.58 15.74 9.06
C LEU A 164 -2.64 14.84 8.23
N SER A 165 -2.10 15.35 7.12
CA SER A 165 -1.20 14.60 6.25
C SER A 165 0.10 14.21 6.97
N GLY A 166 0.64 15.07 7.82
CA GLY A 166 1.82 14.77 8.64
C GLY A 166 1.61 13.62 9.62
N LEU A 167 0.46 13.57 10.29
CA LEU A 167 0.11 12.47 11.20
C LEU A 167 -0.11 11.16 10.47
N ILE A 168 -0.76 11.20 9.30
CA ILE A 168 -0.98 10.02 8.47
C ILE A 168 0.35 9.46 7.98
N ARG A 169 1.23 10.28 7.42
CA ARG A 169 2.57 9.87 7.01
C ARG A 169 3.38 9.24 8.15
N LEU A 170 3.34 9.84 9.33
CA LEU A 170 3.99 9.27 10.51
C LEU A 170 3.44 7.89 10.87
N GLY A 171 2.11 7.74 10.82
CA GLY A 171 1.42 6.47 11.05
C GLY A 171 1.82 5.41 10.03
N CYS A 172 1.87 5.73 8.73
CA CYS A 172 2.30 4.82 7.66
C CYS A 172 3.75 4.36 7.87
N ARG A 173 4.68 5.29 8.16
CA ARG A 173 6.08 4.94 8.48
C ARG A 173 6.19 3.99 9.67
N ALA A 174 5.41 4.23 10.71
CA ALA A 174 5.39 3.35 11.87
C ALA A 174 4.83 1.97 11.51
N ALA A 175 3.75 1.90 10.72
CA ALA A 175 3.15 0.66 10.25
C ALA A 175 4.13 -0.18 9.41
N ILE A 176 4.81 0.44 8.45
CA ILE A 176 5.86 -0.19 7.63
C ILE A 176 6.95 -0.79 8.53
N LYS A 177 7.55 0.03 9.43
CA LYS A 177 8.64 -0.41 10.33
C LYS A 177 8.24 -1.54 11.29
N ILE A 178 6.97 -1.57 11.70
CA ILE A 178 6.46 -2.64 12.56
C ILE A 178 6.26 -3.91 11.73
N SER A 179 5.66 -3.80 10.54
CA SER A 179 5.42 -4.94 9.63
C SER A 179 6.72 -5.58 9.12
N GLU A 180 7.83 -4.84 9.07
CA GLU A 180 9.16 -5.41 8.77
C GLU A 180 9.65 -6.42 9.83
N ARG A 181 9.10 -6.38 11.03
CA ARG A 181 9.62 -7.15 12.19
C ARG A 181 8.77 -8.36 12.58
N VAL A 182 7.53 -8.44 12.08
CA VAL A 182 6.55 -9.45 12.53
C VAL A 182 5.80 -10.09 11.38
#